data_63154cb33a48176259e2525dfec3d520
#
_entry.id   63154cb33a48176259e2525dfec3d520
#
_cell.length_a   1.000
_cell.length_b   1.000
_cell.length_c   1.000
_cell.angle_alpha   90.00
_cell.angle_beta   90.00
_cell.angle_gamma   90.00
#
_symmetry.space_group_name_H-M   'P 1'
#
loop_
_entity.id
_entity.type
_entity.pdbx_description
1 polymer ?
#
loop_
_entity_poly.entity_id
_entity_poly.type
_entity_poly.pdbx_seq_one_letter_code
_entity_poly.pdbx_strand_id
1 'polypeptide(L)'
;MRVSPDSALRLAAVYACVRVLSETMASLPLVVYRARADGGKDRVTDHWLYRLLAKRPNRFQNPFEWREMLQGHLALRGNAYNQIITKPREDIRQAQERPHFPHRTASP
;
A
#
# COMPACT_ATOMS: atom_id res chain seq x y z
N MET A 1 20.89 -22.53 8.07
CA MET A 1 21.40 -22.14 6.76
C MET A 1 22.88 -21.85 6.84
N ARG A 2 23.63 -22.49 5.99
CA ARG A 2 25.06 -22.28 5.98
C ARG A 2 25.40 -21.11 5.04
N VAL A 3 26.15 -20.14 5.52
CA VAL A 3 26.53 -18.97 4.74
C VAL A 3 27.95 -19.16 4.25
N SER A 4 28.16 -19.12 2.94
CA SER A 4 29.46 -19.15 2.30
C SER A 4 29.65 -17.84 1.51
N PRO A 5 30.89 -17.51 1.08
CA PRO A 5 31.09 -16.33 0.23
C PRO A 5 30.23 -16.37 -1.03
N ASP A 6 30.10 -17.54 -1.65
CA ASP A 6 29.30 -17.67 -2.86
C ASP A 6 27.81 -17.44 -2.59
N SER A 7 27.28 -18.02 -1.53
CA SER A 7 25.87 -17.84 -1.21
C SER A 7 25.58 -16.41 -0.76
N ALA A 8 26.52 -15.77 -0.06
CA ALA A 8 26.38 -14.37 0.30
C ALA A 8 26.32 -13.47 -0.94
N LEU A 9 27.17 -13.75 -1.94
CA LEU A 9 27.15 -13.01 -3.20
C LEU A 9 25.84 -13.18 -3.94
N ARG A 10 25.33 -14.40 -3.98
CA ARG A 10 24.05 -14.67 -4.63
C ARG A 10 22.91 -13.93 -3.95
N LEU A 11 22.91 -13.93 -2.62
CA LEU A 11 21.90 -13.20 -1.87
C LEU A 11 21.99 -11.71 -2.12
N ALA A 12 23.21 -11.16 -2.16
CA ALA A 12 23.39 -9.75 -2.45
C ALA A 12 22.91 -9.40 -3.86
N ALA A 13 23.17 -10.26 -4.84
CA ALA A 13 22.74 -10.04 -6.22
C ALA A 13 21.22 -10.07 -6.31
N VAL A 14 20.57 -11.05 -5.66
CA VAL A 14 19.11 -11.15 -5.65
C VAL A 14 18.52 -9.92 -4.98
N TYR A 15 19.06 -9.50 -3.85
CA TYR A 15 18.58 -8.33 -3.14
C TYR A 15 18.68 -7.08 -4.01
N ALA A 16 19.82 -6.91 -4.70
CA ALA A 16 20.01 -5.76 -5.57
C ALA A 16 19.01 -5.75 -6.71
N CYS A 17 18.76 -6.91 -7.32
CA CYS A 17 17.77 -7.01 -8.40
C CYS A 17 16.37 -6.69 -7.92
N VAL A 18 15.97 -7.25 -6.78
CA VAL A 18 14.66 -7.00 -6.21
C VAL A 18 14.50 -5.52 -5.89
N ARG A 19 15.54 -4.90 -5.33
CA ARG A 19 15.50 -3.49 -4.97
C ARG A 19 15.31 -2.61 -6.21
N VAL A 20 16.07 -2.87 -7.28
CA VAL A 20 15.94 -2.09 -8.51
C VAL A 20 14.55 -2.23 -9.11
N LEU A 21 14.02 -3.46 -9.18
CA LEU A 21 12.69 -3.69 -9.68
C LEU A 21 11.63 -2.98 -8.84
N SER A 22 11.76 -3.10 -7.52
CA SER A 22 10.78 -2.56 -6.60
C SER A 22 10.76 -1.03 -6.63
N GLU A 23 11.93 -0.42 -6.63
CA GLU A 23 12.03 1.03 -6.67
C GLU A 23 11.56 1.60 -8.01
N THR A 24 11.88 0.92 -9.09
CA THR A 24 11.45 1.36 -10.41
C THR A 24 9.93 1.31 -10.54
N MET A 25 9.33 0.21 -10.11
CA MET A 25 7.88 0.08 -10.15
C MET A 25 7.19 1.07 -9.21
N ALA A 26 7.78 1.29 -8.04
CA ALA A 26 7.20 2.21 -7.06
C ALA A 26 7.25 3.66 -7.52
N SER A 27 8.20 4.00 -8.38
CA SER A 27 8.32 5.37 -8.89
C SER A 27 7.27 5.72 -9.94
N LEU A 28 6.59 4.71 -10.51
CA LEU A 28 5.57 4.96 -11.51
C LEU A 28 4.30 5.49 -10.84
N PRO A 29 3.63 6.46 -11.46
CA PRO A 29 2.40 6.99 -10.87
C PRO A 29 1.27 5.98 -10.97
N LEU A 30 0.45 5.96 -9.94
CA LEU A 30 -0.73 5.12 -9.88
C LEU A 30 -1.95 6.05 -9.90
N VAL A 31 -2.75 5.96 -10.94
CA VAL A 31 -3.81 6.90 -11.22
C VAL A 31 -5.15 6.18 -11.23
N VAL A 32 -6.17 6.83 -10.69
CA VAL A 32 -7.53 6.29 -10.69
C VAL A 32 -8.32 6.98 -11.78
N TYR A 33 -8.99 6.19 -12.61
CA TYR A 33 -9.83 6.68 -13.69
C TYR A 33 -11.25 6.20 -13.49
N ARG A 34 -12.20 7.04 -13.93
CA ARG A 34 -13.60 6.68 -13.97
C ARG A 34 -13.98 6.49 -15.43
N ALA A 35 -14.56 5.33 -15.76
CA ALA A 35 -15.00 5.06 -17.12
C ALA A 35 -16.20 5.92 -17.44
N ARG A 36 -16.20 6.49 -18.65
CA ARG A 36 -17.35 7.25 -19.16
C ARG A 36 -18.20 6.37 -20.06
N ALA A 37 -19.45 6.77 -20.24
CA ALA A 37 -20.38 6.03 -21.07
C ALA A 37 -19.94 6.00 -22.54
N ASP A 38 -19.19 7.02 -22.99
CA ASP A 38 -18.73 7.10 -24.37
C ASP A 38 -17.43 6.33 -24.62
N GLY A 39 -16.96 5.58 -23.64
CA GLY A 39 -15.71 4.81 -23.77
C GLY A 39 -14.48 5.55 -23.32
N GLY A 40 -14.60 6.81 -22.98
CA GLY A 40 -13.48 7.58 -22.46
C GLY A 40 -13.27 7.35 -20.98
N LYS A 41 -12.23 7.97 -20.45
CA LYS A 41 -11.88 7.86 -19.03
C LYS A 41 -11.56 9.22 -18.48
N ASP A 42 -12.05 9.49 -17.29
CA ASP A 42 -11.76 10.72 -16.56
C ASP A 42 -10.87 10.43 -15.38
N ARG A 43 -9.88 11.27 -15.18
CA ARG A 43 -9.02 11.16 -14.02
C ARG A 43 -9.79 11.60 -12.79
N VAL A 44 -9.75 10.77 -11.75
CA VAL A 44 -10.52 10.98 -10.54
C VAL A 44 -9.58 11.27 -9.38
N THR A 45 -9.82 12.36 -8.68
CA THR A 45 -9.02 12.73 -7.53
C THR A 45 -9.85 12.82 -6.25
N ASP A 46 -11.17 12.68 -6.36
CA ASP A 46 -12.07 12.79 -5.21
C ASP A 46 -12.52 11.44 -4.67
N HIS A 47 -12.09 10.36 -5.28
CA HIS A 47 -12.45 9.00 -4.86
C HIS A 47 -11.56 8.58 -3.69
N TRP A 48 -12.13 7.80 -2.77
CA TRP A 48 -11.36 7.31 -1.63
C TRP A 48 -10.14 6.47 -2.05
N LEU A 49 -10.28 5.77 -3.17
CA LEU A 49 -9.20 4.94 -3.68
C LEU A 49 -8.00 5.78 -4.13
N TYR A 50 -8.26 6.95 -4.72
CA TYR A 50 -7.18 7.86 -5.09
C TYR A 50 -6.38 8.29 -3.87
N ARG A 51 -7.08 8.65 -2.80
CA ARG A 51 -6.43 9.07 -1.58
C ARG A 51 -5.57 7.96 -1.01
N LEU A 52 -6.10 6.74 -1.03
CA LEU A 52 -5.39 5.59 -0.53
C LEU A 52 -4.14 5.29 -1.35
N LEU A 53 -4.25 5.30 -2.68
CA LEU A 53 -3.16 4.90 -3.56
C LEU A 53 -2.14 5.99 -3.80
N ALA A 54 -2.55 7.24 -3.81
CA ALA A 54 -1.69 8.34 -4.20
C ALA A 54 -1.22 9.19 -3.03
N LYS A 55 -1.93 9.17 -1.91
CA LYS A 55 -1.62 10.04 -0.79
C LYS A 55 -1.17 9.28 0.45
N ARG A 56 -1.96 8.30 0.90
CA ARG A 56 -1.64 7.60 2.14
C ARG A 56 -2.27 6.22 2.16
N PRO A 57 -1.52 5.18 1.78
CA PRO A 57 -2.08 3.82 1.80
C PRO A 57 -2.31 3.31 3.22
N ASN A 58 -1.49 3.72 4.19
CA ASN A 58 -1.69 3.35 5.58
C ASN A 58 -0.98 4.35 6.48
N ARG A 59 -0.99 4.08 7.78
CA ARG A 59 -0.41 4.98 8.77
C ARG A 59 1.11 5.08 8.70
N PHE A 60 1.74 4.02 8.24
CA PHE A 60 3.18 3.83 8.42
C PHE A 60 3.97 4.08 7.15
N GLN A 61 3.32 4.04 6.02
CA GLN A 61 4.01 4.09 4.73
C GLN A 61 3.44 5.18 3.85
N ASN A 62 4.32 5.79 3.07
CA ASN A 62 3.88 6.64 1.96
C ASN A 62 3.58 5.75 0.75
N PRO A 63 3.00 6.29 -0.33
CA PRO A 63 2.66 5.48 -1.49
C PRO A 63 3.85 4.78 -2.13
N PHE A 64 5.01 5.44 -2.16
CA PHE A 64 6.21 4.84 -2.74
C PHE A 64 6.64 3.61 -1.94
N GLU A 65 6.72 3.76 -0.62
CA GLU A 65 7.14 2.67 0.26
C GLU A 65 6.19 1.48 0.17
N TRP A 66 4.91 1.75 0.10
CA TRP A 66 3.90 0.71 0.00
C TRP A 66 4.02 -0.07 -1.30
N ARG A 67 4.16 0.63 -2.42
CA ARG A 67 4.32 -0.02 -3.72
C ARG A 67 5.63 -0.78 -3.82
N GLU A 68 6.68 -0.22 -3.26
CA GLU A 68 8.00 -0.88 -3.22
C GLU A 68 7.91 -2.19 -2.46
N MET A 69 7.26 -2.19 -1.32
CA MET A 69 7.06 -3.39 -0.53
C MET A 69 6.27 -4.45 -1.29
N LEU A 70 5.18 -4.04 -1.93
CA LEU A 70 4.36 -4.98 -2.69
C LEU A 70 5.13 -5.60 -3.84
N GLN A 71 5.88 -4.81 -4.56
CA GLN A 71 6.67 -5.31 -5.67
C GLN A 71 7.77 -6.25 -5.18
N GLY A 72 8.37 -5.95 -4.05
CA GLY A 72 9.35 -6.84 -3.44
C GLY A 72 8.77 -8.20 -3.10
N HIS A 73 7.56 -8.21 -2.54
CA HIS A 73 6.88 -9.46 -2.23
C HIS A 73 6.56 -10.25 -3.49
N LEU A 74 6.10 -9.56 -4.54
CA LEU A 74 5.81 -10.20 -5.81
C LEU A 74 7.07 -10.82 -6.42
N ALA A 75 8.18 -10.11 -6.39
CA ALA A 75 9.42 -10.57 -7.01
C ALA A 75 10.00 -11.77 -6.26
N LEU A 76 9.90 -11.77 -4.93
CA LEU A 76 10.50 -12.81 -4.11
C LEU A 76 9.60 -14.03 -3.91
N ARG A 77 8.30 -13.81 -3.82
CA ARG A 77 7.37 -14.87 -3.44
C ARG A 77 6.27 -15.13 -4.46
N GLY A 78 6.18 -14.30 -5.49
CA GLY A 78 5.16 -14.43 -6.51
C GLY A 78 3.78 -13.92 -6.11
N ASN A 79 3.59 -13.53 -4.86
CA ASN A 79 2.31 -13.04 -4.35
C ASN A 79 2.52 -11.86 -3.43
N ALA A 80 1.57 -10.93 -3.46
CA ALA A 80 1.52 -9.82 -2.52
C ALA A 80 0.08 -9.66 -2.08
N TYR A 81 -0.13 -9.50 -0.79
CA TYR A 81 -1.47 -9.43 -0.22
C TYR A 81 -1.66 -8.12 0.51
N ASN A 82 -2.85 -7.56 0.35
CA ASN A 82 -3.25 -6.36 1.06
C ASN A 82 -4.54 -6.64 1.79
N GLN A 83 -4.55 -6.31 3.06
CA GLN A 83 -5.78 -6.38 3.83
C GLN A 83 -6.49 -5.04 3.72
N ILE A 84 -7.73 -5.08 3.29
CA ILE A 84 -8.57 -3.88 3.20
C ILE A 84 -9.33 -3.76 4.50
N ILE A 85 -9.03 -2.69 5.24
CA ILE A 85 -9.72 -2.41 6.48
C ILE A 85 -10.74 -1.34 6.21
N THR A 86 -12.02 -1.70 6.33
CA THR A 86 -13.11 -0.80 6.05
C THR A 86 -13.80 -0.43 7.35
N LYS A 87 -13.90 0.86 7.62
CA LYS A 87 -14.64 1.34 8.77
C LYS A 87 -15.58 2.44 8.33
N PRO A 88 -16.76 2.53 8.93
CA PRO A 88 -17.63 3.65 8.66
C PRO A 88 -16.92 4.96 8.99
N ARG A 89 -17.25 5.98 8.23
CA ARG A 89 -16.60 7.26 8.37
C ARG A 89 -16.76 7.85 9.76
N GLU A 90 -17.92 7.64 10.32
CA GLU A 90 -18.21 8.14 11.66
C GLU A 90 -17.36 7.46 12.72
N ASP A 91 -17.19 6.18 12.57
CA ASP A 91 -16.36 5.43 13.52
C ASP A 91 -14.92 5.94 13.51
N ILE A 92 -14.43 6.27 12.31
CA ILE A 92 -13.08 6.81 12.20
C ILE A 92 -12.98 8.15 12.90
N ARG A 93 -13.97 9.02 12.71
CA ARG A 93 -13.98 10.31 13.37
C ARG A 93 -14.08 10.16 14.88
N GLN A 94 -14.97 9.30 15.34
CA GLN A 94 -15.11 9.06 16.77
C GLN A 94 -13.85 8.49 17.37
N ALA A 95 -13.19 7.59 16.66
CA ALA A 95 -11.95 7.04 17.14
C ALA A 95 -10.86 8.10 17.27
N GLN A 96 -10.88 9.08 16.39
CA GLN A 96 -9.93 10.18 16.45
C GLN A 96 -10.26 11.15 17.58
N GLU A 97 -11.54 11.39 17.80
CA GLU A 97 -11.98 12.33 18.81
C GLU A 97 -11.93 11.74 20.21
N ARG A 98 -12.08 10.42 20.31
CA ARG A 98 -12.12 9.74 21.60
C ARG A 98 -11.07 8.65 21.65
N PRO A 99 -9.86 9.03 21.75
CA PRO A 99 -8.81 8.02 21.64
C PRO A 99 -8.87 6.95 22.71
N HIS A 100 -9.46 7.23 23.83
CA HIS A 100 -9.43 6.23 24.87
C HIS A 100 -10.74 5.60 25.14
N PHE A 101 -11.67 5.71 24.51
CA PHE A 101 -12.81 5.14 24.81
C PHE A 101 -13.52 4.53 24.28
N PRO A 102 -13.40 3.96 24.37
CA PRO A 102 -14.02 3.20 23.74
C PRO A 102 -15.23 2.85 24.21
N HIS A 103 -15.42 2.45 24.71
CA HIS A 103 -16.52 1.92 24.99
C HIS A 103 -17.46 2.60 25.46
N ARG A 104 -17.43 3.23 25.60
CA ARG A 104 -18.28 3.75 25.96
C ARG A 104 -19.32 3.53 25.67
N THR A 105 -19.74 3.19 25.65
CA THR A 105 -20.59 2.95 25.41
C THR A 105 -21.56 3.22 25.54
N ALA A 106 -21.98 3.20 25.68
CA ALA A 106 -22.83 3.29 25.68
C ALA A 106 -23.70 3.51 26.09
N SER A 107 -24.22 3.56 26.39
CA SER A 107 -25.05 3.72 26.76
C SER A 107 -25.89 3.91 26.67
N PRO A 108 -26.50 3.95 26.87
CA PRO A 108 -27.37 4.06 26.89
C PRO A 108 -27.89 4.43 26.90
#